data_07b0946c476afbc29555d91825078728
#
_entry.id   07b0946c476afbc29555d91825078728
#
_cell.length_a   1.000
_cell.length_b   1.000
_cell.length_c   1.000
_cell.angle_alpha   90.00
_cell.angle_beta   90.00
_cell.angle_gamma   90.00
#
_symmetry.space_group_name_H-M   'P 1'
#
loop_
_entity.id
_entity.type
_entity.pdbx_description
1 polymer ?
#
loop_
_entity_poly.entity_id
_entity_poly.type
_entity_poly.pdbx_seq_one_letter_code
_entity_poly.pdbx_strand_id
1 'polypeptide(L)'
;MLKLSLKSLLLFVLFTHPCRADEDIISHHLSDSYSGPIILLSKRGFDVFTLSRFFNDDGTKVDYKGYYLDDKGRVASRDGESFIDLSLTKNVLWMFLSIFILILLFLFCGLWYRRHSFTKAPHGIVNALEMIVLMLLDDIKMNIGEKYKTFSPFLLTLFFFIWINNMLGLLPGAGNVTGSISVTACLALMTFLVVNINGSKHYFKDIFAPKIPVLLYPIIVPIEIIGVFTKPFTLMLRLFASMTSGHIIIFGIISIGFLFNSLLADSFVVILTAVMLVLEFMVSFLQAYIFFLFSAVYIGAAVKEKE
;
A
#
# COMPACT_ATOMS: atom_id res chain seq x y z
N MET A 1 8.87 -8.01 -34.76
CA MET A 1 8.24 -7.49 -33.53
C MET A 1 7.07 -8.34 -33.05
N LEU A 2 6.23 -8.92 -33.90
CA LEU A 2 5.07 -9.76 -33.48
C LEU A 2 5.46 -11.08 -32.76
N LYS A 3 6.61 -11.69 -33.08
CA LYS A 3 7.07 -12.94 -32.47
C LYS A 3 7.52 -12.82 -31.00
N LEU A 4 7.85 -11.60 -30.55
CA LEU A 4 8.25 -11.37 -29.15
C LEU A 4 7.01 -11.22 -28.25
N SER A 5 5.93 -10.64 -28.77
CA SER A 5 4.65 -10.48 -28.10
C SER A 5 3.92 -11.81 -27.82
N LEU A 6 4.04 -12.76 -28.78
CA LEU A 6 3.40 -14.08 -28.62
C LEU A 6 4.13 -14.95 -27.58
N LYS A 7 5.46 -14.82 -27.49
CA LYS A 7 6.25 -15.54 -26.45
C LYS A 7 6.00 -14.98 -25.05
N SER A 8 5.84 -13.67 -24.89
CA SER A 8 5.48 -13.07 -23.60
C SER A 8 4.04 -13.36 -23.21
N LEU A 9 3.13 -13.45 -24.19
CA LEU A 9 1.75 -13.90 -23.95
C LEU A 9 1.72 -15.39 -23.57
N LEU A 10 2.53 -16.24 -24.22
CA LEU A 10 2.66 -17.66 -23.89
C LEU A 10 3.31 -17.88 -22.53
N LEU A 11 4.28 -17.03 -22.16
CA LEU A 11 4.89 -17.03 -20.81
C LEU A 11 3.85 -16.62 -19.74
N PHE A 12 3.00 -15.64 -20.05
CA PHE A 12 1.91 -15.22 -19.17
C PHE A 12 0.86 -16.34 -19.00
N VAL A 13 0.50 -17.04 -20.09
CA VAL A 13 -0.40 -18.21 -20.08
C VAL A 13 0.24 -19.41 -19.36
N LEU A 14 1.57 -19.61 -19.44
CA LEU A 14 2.26 -20.66 -18.70
C LEU A 14 2.33 -20.35 -17.18
N PHE A 15 2.33 -19.08 -16.78
CA PHE A 15 2.20 -18.68 -15.37
C PHE A 15 0.76 -18.82 -14.83
N THR A 16 -0.23 -18.90 -15.71
CA THR A 16 -1.63 -19.20 -15.35
C THR A 16 -1.95 -20.69 -15.45
N HIS A 17 -0.96 -21.58 -15.24
CA HIS A 17 -1.24 -23.02 -15.13
C HIS A 17 -2.37 -23.24 -14.12
N PRO A 18 -3.32 -24.15 -14.43
CA PRO A 18 -4.56 -24.32 -13.69
C PRO A 18 -4.23 -24.80 -12.27
N CYS A 19 -4.00 -23.83 -11.39
CA CYS A 19 -4.16 -24.04 -9.98
C CYS A 19 -5.67 -24.18 -9.79
N ARG A 20 -6.15 -25.36 -9.44
CA ARG A 20 -7.54 -25.62 -9.06
C ARG A 20 -7.96 -24.49 -8.14
N ALA A 21 -8.93 -23.70 -8.61
CA ALA A 21 -9.42 -22.54 -7.86
C ALA A 21 -10.32 -23.05 -6.74
N ASP A 22 -9.71 -23.59 -5.70
CA ASP A 22 -10.35 -23.78 -4.42
C ASP A 22 -10.46 -22.41 -3.74
N GLU A 23 -11.52 -22.17 -3.00
CA GLU A 23 -11.74 -20.94 -2.21
C GLU A 23 -10.53 -20.57 -1.34
N ASP A 24 -9.70 -21.56 -1.03
CA ASP A 24 -8.44 -21.42 -0.30
C ASP A 24 -7.40 -20.56 -1.02
N ILE A 25 -7.39 -20.49 -2.36
CA ILE A 25 -6.37 -19.72 -3.11
C ILE A 25 -6.59 -18.23 -2.95
N ILE A 26 -7.85 -17.79 -2.99
CA ILE A 26 -8.21 -16.37 -2.82
C ILE A 26 -7.88 -15.93 -1.39
N SER A 27 -8.25 -16.75 -0.42
CA SER A 27 -7.96 -16.47 0.99
C SER A 27 -6.46 -16.47 1.27
N HIS A 28 -5.70 -17.39 0.66
CA HIS A 28 -4.24 -17.51 0.84
C HIS A 28 -3.46 -16.36 0.18
N HIS A 29 -3.98 -15.80 -0.92
CA HIS A 29 -3.36 -14.65 -1.60
C HIS A 29 -3.63 -13.32 -0.87
N LEU A 30 -4.79 -13.21 -0.24
CA LEU A 30 -5.17 -12.03 0.54
C LEU A 30 -4.66 -12.12 1.99
N SER A 31 -4.32 -13.31 2.50
CA SER A 31 -3.77 -13.48 3.84
C SER A 31 -2.28 -13.19 3.87
N ASP A 32 -1.84 -12.54 4.95
CA ASP A 32 -0.43 -12.30 5.22
C ASP A 32 0.21 -13.59 5.75
N SER A 33 0.89 -14.32 4.87
CA SER A 33 1.56 -15.60 5.20
C SER A 33 3.01 -15.38 5.62
N TYR A 34 3.54 -16.27 6.45
CA TYR A 34 4.96 -16.25 6.81
C TYR A 34 5.82 -16.64 5.59
N SER A 35 6.73 -15.74 5.22
CA SER A 35 7.67 -15.96 4.09
C SER A 35 9.12 -16.05 4.53
N GLY A 36 9.39 -15.87 5.83
CA GLY A 36 10.72 -15.89 6.40
C GLY A 36 10.78 -16.67 7.73
N PRO A 37 11.83 -16.46 8.51
CA PRO A 37 11.93 -17.02 9.86
C PRO A 37 10.83 -16.46 10.75
N ILE A 38 10.18 -17.35 11.48
CA ILE A 38 9.18 -17.01 12.49
C ILE A 38 9.96 -16.62 13.75
N ILE A 39 9.75 -15.41 14.24
CA ILE A 39 10.42 -14.84 15.42
C ILE A 39 9.35 -14.50 16.43
N LEU A 40 9.31 -15.26 17.52
CA LEU A 40 8.38 -15.05 18.61
C LEU A 40 9.11 -14.57 19.86
N LEU A 41 8.61 -13.50 20.44
CA LEU A 41 9.04 -13.05 21.75
C LEU A 41 8.00 -13.47 22.78
N SER A 42 8.29 -14.56 23.49
CA SER A 42 7.49 -15.10 24.59
C SER A 42 8.14 -14.76 25.94
N LYS A 43 7.42 -14.94 27.03
CA LYS A 43 7.98 -14.88 28.41
C LYS A 43 9.13 -15.88 28.63
N ARG A 44 9.23 -16.93 27.80
CA ARG A 44 10.30 -17.95 27.84
C ARG A 44 11.56 -17.52 27.10
N GLY A 45 11.54 -16.38 26.37
CA GLY A 45 12.66 -15.86 25.61
C GLY A 45 12.36 -15.68 24.11
N PHE A 46 13.45 -15.59 23.33
CA PHE A 46 13.43 -15.46 21.88
C PHE A 46 13.38 -16.87 21.25
N ASP A 47 12.28 -17.18 20.55
CA ASP A 47 12.17 -18.39 19.74
C ASP A 47 12.23 -18.04 18.25
N VAL A 48 13.18 -18.64 17.53
CA VAL A 48 13.35 -18.46 16.09
C VAL A 48 13.29 -19.82 15.42
N PHE A 49 12.37 -19.99 14.46
CA PHE A 49 12.21 -21.21 13.69
C PHE A 49 11.62 -20.92 12.31
N THR A 50 11.70 -21.89 11.41
CA THR A 50 11.19 -21.78 10.05
C THR A 50 9.81 -22.42 9.96
N LEU A 51 8.95 -21.92 9.06
CA LEU A 51 7.59 -22.43 8.82
C LEU A 51 7.59 -23.97 8.53
N SER A 52 8.66 -24.50 7.91
CA SER A 52 8.80 -25.93 7.63
C SER A 52 8.74 -26.82 8.86
N ARG A 53 8.98 -26.29 10.06
CA ARG A 53 8.89 -27.08 11.32
C ARG A 53 7.46 -27.40 11.74
N PHE A 54 6.48 -26.72 11.16
CA PHE A 54 5.06 -26.99 11.40
C PHE A 54 4.47 -28.00 10.41
N PHE A 55 5.27 -28.54 9.51
CA PHE A 55 4.83 -29.55 8.53
C PHE A 55 5.72 -30.77 8.63
N ASN A 56 5.10 -31.96 8.66
CA ASN A 56 5.82 -33.24 8.49
C ASN A 56 6.13 -33.46 7.01
N ASP A 57 6.97 -34.48 6.73
CA ASP A 57 7.31 -34.92 5.37
C ASP A 57 6.05 -35.31 4.55
N ASP A 58 4.95 -35.67 5.21
CA ASP A 58 3.64 -35.96 4.62
C ASP A 58 2.76 -34.69 4.42
N GLY A 59 3.26 -33.49 4.70
CA GLY A 59 2.52 -32.22 4.55
C GLY A 59 1.44 -31.97 5.62
N THR A 60 1.36 -32.81 6.64
CA THR A 60 0.41 -32.62 7.76
C THR A 60 0.91 -31.57 8.74
N LYS A 61 -0.01 -30.68 9.23
CA LYS A 61 0.32 -29.67 10.24
C LYS A 61 0.65 -30.34 11.57
N VAL A 62 1.74 -29.96 12.19
CA VAL A 62 2.24 -30.49 13.47
C VAL A 62 2.53 -29.33 14.42
N ASP A 63 2.26 -29.56 15.69
CA ASP A 63 2.58 -28.62 16.77
C ASP A 63 4.10 -28.61 17.02
N TYR A 64 4.68 -27.42 17.13
CA TYR A 64 6.10 -27.27 17.44
C TYR A 64 6.29 -26.36 18.67
N LYS A 65 6.95 -26.88 19.70
CA LYS A 65 7.24 -26.17 20.97
C LYS A 65 6.01 -25.54 21.67
N GLY A 66 4.83 -26.14 21.53
CA GLY A 66 3.59 -25.61 22.13
C GLY A 66 2.90 -24.54 21.28
N TYR A 67 3.41 -24.30 20.08
CA TYR A 67 2.77 -23.44 19.09
C TYR A 67 2.14 -24.29 17.98
N TYR A 68 1.02 -23.83 17.44
CA TYR A 68 0.33 -24.45 16.30
C TYR A 68 -0.04 -23.40 15.26
N LEU A 69 -0.30 -23.84 14.04
CA LEU A 69 -0.79 -22.98 12.96
C LEU A 69 -2.33 -23.01 12.96
N ASP A 70 -2.93 -21.86 13.22
CA ASP A 70 -4.37 -21.65 13.07
C ASP A 70 -4.82 -21.86 11.61
N ASP A 71 -6.14 -21.98 11.36
CA ASP A 71 -6.73 -22.12 10.02
C ASP A 71 -6.36 -20.96 9.08
N LYS A 72 -6.05 -19.80 9.64
CA LYS A 72 -5.53 -18.63 8.91
C LYS A 72 -4.03 -18.64 8.66
N GLY A 73 -3.33 -19.72 8.99
CA GLY A 73 -1.87 -19.83 8.83
C GLY A 73 -1.06 -18.97 9.81
N ARG A 74 -1.65 -18.47 10.89
CA ARG A 74 -0.96 -17.70 11.95
C ARG A 74 -0.54 -18.62 13.09
N VAL A 75 0.59 -18.29 13.71
CA VAL A 75 1.04 -19.01 14.89
C VAL A 75 0.15 -18.64 16.08
N ALA A 76 -0.35 -19.64 16.77
CA ALA A 76 -1.10 -19.52 18.02
C ALA A 76 -0.45 -20.37 19.11
N SER A 77 -0.54 -19.92 20.37
CA SER A 77 -0.05 -20.69 21.52
C SER A 77 -1.14 -21.59 22.06
N ARG A 78 -0.83 -22.87 22.29
CA ARG A 78 -1.77 -23.82 22.92
C ARG A 78 -1.97 -23.53 24.39
N ASP A 79 -0.97 -22.99 25.06
CA ASP A 79 -0.99 -22.69 26.49
C ASP A 79 -1.65 -21.32 26.81
N GLY A 80 -2.17 -20.60 25.81
CA GLY A 80 -2.78 -19.28 25.99
C GLY A 80 -1.77 -18.19 26.42
N GLU A 81 -0.46 -18.46 26.33
CA GLU A 81 0.56 -17.47 26.65
C GLU A 81 0.54 -16.33 25.63
N SER A 82 0.55 -15.10 26.12
CA SER A 82 0.71 -13.93 25.27
C SER A 82 2.15 -13.84 24.75
N PHE A 83 2.32 -13.81 23.46
CA PHE A 83 3.61 -13.59 22.77
C PHE A 83 3.48 -12.43 21.81
N ILE A 84 4.60 -11.78 21.50
CA ILE A 84 4.70 -10.76 20.46
C ILE A 84 5.26 -11.45 19.21
N ASP A 85 4.49 -11.46 18.14
CA ASP A 85 4.91 -11.99 16.85
C ASP A 85 5.70 -10.91 16.09
N LEU A 86 7.00 -11.12 15.94
CA LEU A 86 7.95 -10.30 15.20
C LEU A 86 8.35 -10.96 13.87
N SER A 87 7.62 -11.94 13.44
CA SER A 87 7.94 -12.75 12.26
C SER A 87 7.91 -11.93 10.97
N LEU A 88 8.79 -12.28 10.05
CA LEU A 88 8.83 -11.70 8.72
C LEU A 88 7.70 -12.30 7.87
N THR A 89 6.60 -11.58 7.82
CA THR A 89 5.50 -11.91 6.92
C THR A 89 5.83 -11.51 5.49
N LYS A 90 5.12 -12.08 4.53
CA LYS A 90 5.25 -11.77 3.12
C LYS A 90 5.13 -10.26 2.87
N ASN A 91 4.13 -9.60 3.46
CA ASN A 91 3.90 -8.17 3.28
C ASN A 91 5.05 -7.31 3.82
N VAL A 92 5.64 -7.69 4.95
CA VAL A 92 6.81 -6.99 5.53
C VAL A 92 8.02 -7.11 4.61
N LEU A 93 8.26 -8.30 4.02
CA LEU A 93 9.37 -8.50 3.07
C LEU A 93 9.19 -7.60 1.83
N TRP A 94 7.98 -7.58 1.25
CA TRP A 94 7.68 -6.72 0.10
C TRP A 94 7.74 -5.23 0.43
N MET A 95 7.39 -4.86 1.65
CA MET A 95 7.56 -3.49 2.14
C MET A 95 9.04 -3.08 2.20
N PHE A 96 9.93 -3.94 2.72
CA PHE A 96 11.36 -3.68 2.70
C PHE A 96 11.92 -3.59 1.28
N LEU A 97 11.47 -4.47 0.39
CA LEU A 97 11.83 -4.42 -1.02
C LEU A 97 11.40 -3.10 -1.68
N SER A 98 10.19 -2.62 -1.40
CA SER A 98 9.70 -1.34 -1.94
C SER A 98 10.52 -0.15 -1.44
N ILE A 99 10.89 -0.14 -0.16
CA ILE A 99 11.76 0.89 0.43
C ILE A 99 13.14 0.85 -0.24
N PHE A 100 13.68 -0.34 -0.45
CA PHE A 100 14.99 -0.52 -1.12
C PHE A 100 14.95 0.00 -2.57
N ILE A 101 13.90 -0.33 -3.33
CA ILE A 101 13.68 0.17 -4.69
C ILE A 101 13.57 1.70 -4.68
N LEU A 102 12.84 2.26 -3.74
CA LEU A 102 12.67 3.71 -3.61
C LEU A 102 14.01 4.41 -3.33
N ILE A 103 14.83 3.87 -2.41
CA ILE A 103 16.16 4.41 -2.12
C ILE A 103 17.05 4.33 -3.37
N LEU A 104 17.09 3.19 -4.05
CA LEU A 104 17.88 3.02 -5.28
C LEU A 104 17.46 4.02 -6.37
N LEU A 105 16.17 4.20 -6.56
CA LEU A 105 15.61 5.09 -7.57
C LEU A 105 16.03 6.55 -7.33
N PHE A 106 15.91 7.03 -6.09
CA PHE A 106 16.32 8.40 -5.74
C PHE A 106 17.83 8.56 -5.70
N LEU A 107 18.59 7.54 -5.27
CA LEU A 107 20.05 7.55 -5.35
C LEU A 107 20.53 7.65 -6.80
N PHE A 108 19.92 6.86 -7.70
CA PHE A 108 20.24 6.91 -9.12
C PHE A 108 20.01 8.31 -9.70
N CYS A 109 18.85 8.92 -9.41
CA CYS A 109 18.57 10.30 -9.84
C CYS A 109 19.56 11.29 -9.23
N GLY A 110 19.85 11.20 -7.94
CA GLY A 110 20.80 12.09 -7.26
C GLY A 110 22.22 11.97 -7.81
N LEU A 111 22.69 10.75 -8.10
CA LEU A 111 24.00 10.52 -8.72
C LEU A 111 24.05 11.06 -10.15
N TRP A 112 22.95 10.94 -10.91
CA TRP A 112 22.88 11.49 -12.27
C TRP A 112 23.06 13.01 -12.24
N TYR A 113 22.33 13.74 -11.35
CA TYR A 113 22.46 15.20 -11.20
C TYR A 113 23.84 15.64 -10.70
N ARG A 114 24.51 14.84 -9.87
CA ARG A 114 25.88 15.14 -9.42
C ARG A 114 26.92 14.98 -10.51
N ARG A 115 26.68 14.09 -11.50
CA ARG A 115 27.62 13.81 -12.61
C ARG A 115 27.43 14.71 -13.81
N HIS A 116 26.26 15.29 -14.00
CA HIS A 116 25.96 16.12 -15.17
C HIS A 116 25.79 17.58 -14.76
N SER A 117 26.26 18.47 -15.63
CA SER A 117 26.10 19.92 -15.48
C SER A 117 24.59 20.28 -15.52
N PHE A 118 24.21 21.32 -14.80
CA PHE A 118 22.81 21.83 -14.77
C PHE A 118 22.27 22.27 -16.15
N THR A 119 23.12 22.31 -17.18
CA THR A 119 22.77 22.68 -18.56
C THR A 119 22.28 21.50 -19.41
N LYS A 120 22.46 20.25 -18.97
CA LYS A 120 22.02 19.07 -19.71
C LYS A 120 20.65 18.62 -19.25
N ALA A 121 19.70 18.57 -20.19
CA ALA A 121 18.37 18.01 -19.91
C ALA A 121 18.48 16.50 -19.61
N PRO A 122 17.80 16.00 -18.58
CA PRO A 122 17.76 14.57 -18.29
C PRO A 122 16.99 13.80 -19.38
N HIS A 123 17.38 12.54 -19.59
CA HIS A 123 16.75 11.65 -20.55
C HIS A 123 16.24 10.37 -19.89
N GLY A 124 15.21 9.74 -20.47
CA GLY A 124 14.66 8.47 -20.01
C GLY A 124 13.97 8.54 -18.66
N ILE A 125 14.27 7.61 -17.77
CA ILE A 125 13.61 7.46 -16.46
C ILE A 125 13.79 8.70 -15.57
N VAL A 126 14.97 9.34 -15.61
CA VAL A 126 15.25 10.54 -14.80
C VAL A 126 14.34 11.69 -15.21
N ASN A 127 14.13 11.88 -16.52
CA ASN A 127 13.21 12.92 -17.04
C ASN A 127 11.75 12.65 -16.63
N ALA A 128 11.30 11.40 -16.72
CA ALA A 128 9.95 11.02 -16.30
C ALA A 128 9.72 11.28 -14.80
N LEU A 129 10.69 10.92 -13.96
CA LEU A 129 10.63 11.17 -12.52
C LEU A 129 10.68 12.66 -12.19
N GLU A 130 11.53 13.43 -12.87
CA GLU A 130 11.60 14.88 -12.70
C GLU A 130 10.27 15.54 -13.02
N MET A 131 9.62 15.15 -14.12
CA MET A 131 8.30 15.68 -14.51
C MET A 131 7.25 15.42 -13.43
N ILE A 132 7.20 14.19 -12.88
CA ILE A 132 6.28 13.84 -11.79
C ILE A 132 6.60 14.66 -10.53
N VAL A 133 7.87 14.74 -10.14
CA VAL A 133 8.28 15.51 -8.95
C VAL A 133 7.94 16.98 -9.08
N LEU A 134 8.15 17.60 -10.25
CA LEU A 134 7.81 19.00 -10.48
C LEU A 134 6.31 19.23 -10.40
N MET A 135 5.50 18.37 -11.02
CA MET A 135 4.04 18.41 -10.91
C MET A 135 3.58 18.37 -9.45
N LEU A 136 4.09 17.41 -8.67
CA LEU A 136 3.75 17.27 -7.25
C LEU A 136 4.21 18.48 -6.42
N LEU A 137 5.40 19.04 -6.72
CA LEU A 137 5.90 20.23 -6.02
C LEU A 137 5.04 21.46 -6.29
N ASP A 138 4.50 21.61 -7.49
CA ASP A 138 3.60 22.71 -7.80
C ASP A 138 2.26 22.56 -7.05
N ASP A 139 1.73 21.33 -6.96
CA ASP A 139 0.54 21.06 -6.13
C ASP A 139 0.80 21.35 -4.64
N ILE A 140 1.98 21.00 -4.12
CA ILE A 140 2.36 21.32 -2.73
C ILE A 140 2.40 22.85 -2.51
N LYS A 141 3.03 23.58 -3.43
CA LYS A 141 3.11 25.04 -3.35
C LYS A 141 1.72 25.69 -3.37
N MET A 142 0.82 25.22 -4.23
CA MET A 142 -0.54 25.72 -4.33
C MET A 142 -1.34 25.51 -3.04
N ASN A 143 -1.19 24.33 -2.41
CA ASN A 143 -1.96 23.97 -1.23
C ASN A 143 -1.37 24.51 0.08
N ILE A 144 -0.04 24.44 0.26
CA ILE A 144 0.64 24.79 1.53
C ILE A 144 1.16 26.23 1.54
N GLY A 145 1.55 26.79 0.38
CA GLY A 145 2.11 28.14 0.28
C GLY A 145 3.58 28.19 0.68
N GLU A 146 4.01 29.22 1.42
CA GLU A 146 5.43 29.51 1.71
C GLU A 146 6.17 28.40 2.45
N LYS A 147 5.48 27.66 3.32
CA LYS A 147 6.07 26.55 4.11
C LYS A 147 6.22 25.24 3.32
N TYR A 148 6.01 25.26 1.97
CA TYR A 148 6.05 24.06 1.14
C TYR A 148 7.35 23.26 1.24
N LYS A 149 8.51 23.92 1.40
CA LYS A 149 9.83 23.26 1.49
C LYS A 149 9.95 22.31 2.66
N THR A 150 9.28 22.60 3.77
CA THR A 150 9.34 21.77 4.98
C THR A 150 8.56 20.47 4.80
N PHE A 151 7.43 20.53 4.09
CA PHE A 151 6.53 19.38 3.95
C PHE A 151 6.74 18.59 2.65
N SER A 152 7.42 19.18 1.65
CA SER A 152 7.70 18.51 0.37
C SER A 152 8.38 17.16 0.51
N PRO A 153 9.45 16.98 1.34
CA PRO A 153 10.10 15.67 1.45
C PRO A 153 9.16 14.59 1.97
N PHE A 154 8.35 14.92 2.97
CA PHE A 154 7.36 13.98 3.52
C PHE A 154 6.31 13.57 2.49
N LEU A 155 5.70 14.55 1.83
CA LEU A 155 4.63 14.32 0.86
C LEU A 155 5.12 13.57 -0.38
N LEU A 156 6.31 13.91 -0.89
CA LEU A 156 6.91 13.19 -2.01
C LEU A 156 7.24 11.74 -1.64
N THR A 157 7.85 11.52 -0.47
CA THR A 157 8.14 10.16 0.01
C THR A 157 6.86 9.33 0.14
N LEU A 158 5.80 9.92 0.70
CA LEU A 158 4.51 9.28 0.87
C LEU A 158 3.89 8.90 -0.48
N PHE A 159 3.92 9.80 -1.47
CA PHE A 159 3.42 9.50 -2.82
C PHE A 159 4.18 8.32 -3.46
N PHE A 160 5.52 8.41 -3.52
CA PHE A 160 6.32 7.39 -4.17
C PHE A 160 6.27 6.05 -3.44
N PHE A 161 6.20 6.06 -2.10
CA PHE A 161 6.04 4.85 -1.31
C PHE A 161 4.72 4.15 -1.63
N ILE A 162 3.59 4.87 -1.64
CA ILE A 162 2.29 4.30 -2.00
C ILE A 162 2.30 3.81 -3.45
N TRP A 163 2.79 4.61 -4.38
CA TRP A 163 2.80 4.28 -5.80
C TRP A 163 3.63 3.01 -6.09
N ILE A 164 4.85 2.92 -5.55
CA ILE A 164 5.70 1.73 -5.73
C ILE A 164 5.07 0.49 -5.11
N ASN A 165 4.50 0.60 -3.90
CA ASN A 165 3.83 -0.54 -3.26
C ASN A 165 2.60 -1.00 -4.05
N ASN A 166 1.80 -0.07 -4.57
CA ASN A 166 0.66 -0.38 -5.43
C ASN A 166 1.10 -1.09 -6.70
N MET A 167 2.18 -0.61 -7.34
CA MET A 167 2.76 -1.23 -8.54
C MET A 167 3.31 -2.62 -8.28
N LEU A 168 4.02 -2.80 -7.17
CA LEU A 168 4.51 -4.12 -6.77
C LEU A 168 3.37 -5.08 -6.45
N GLY A 169 2.29 -4.57 -5.86
CA GLY A 169 1.08 -5.35 -5.58
C GLY A 169 0.41 -5.95 -6.82
N LEU A 170 0.54 -5.31 -8.00
CA LEU A 170 0.01 -5.84 -9.26
C LEU A 170 0.73 -7.11 -9.76
N LEU A 171 1.94 -7.37 -9.26
CA LEU A 171 2.69 -8.55 -9.67
C LEU A 171 2.08 -9.83 -9.08
N PRO A 172 1.77 -10.84 -9.90
CA PRO A 172 1.25 -12.09 -9.40
C PRO A 172 2.26 -12.74 -8.45
N GLY A 173 1.81 -13.13 -7.26
CA GLY A 173 2.70 -13.69 -6.22
C GLY A 173 3.37 -12.64 -5.31
N ALA A 174 3.27 -11.36 -5.59
CA ALA A 174 3.73 -10.31 -4.68
C ALA A 174 2.85 -10.20 -3.43
N GLY A 175 3.40 -9.59 -2.37
CA GLY A 175 2.60 -9.19 -1.20
C GLY A 175 1.80 -7.92 -1.52
N ASN A 176 0.53 -7.92 -1.14
CA ASN A 176 -0.31 -6.72 -1.26
C ASN A 176 -0.16 -5.85 0.00
N VAL A 177 0.92 -5.08 0.05
CA VAL A 177 1.28 -4.25 1.22
C VAL A 177 0.19 -3.21 1.51
N THR A 178 -0.28 -2.53 0.48
CA THR A 178 -1.33 -1.50 0.59
C THR A 178 -2.75 -2.08 0.71
N GLY A 179 -2.93 -3.37 0.42
CA GLY A 179 -4.14 -4.12 0.76
C GLY A 179 -4.22 -4.57 2.23
N SER A 180 -3.17 -4.31 3.02
CA SER A 180 -3.21 -4.51 4.48
C SER A 180 -3.76 -3.27 5.17
N ILE A 181 -4.87 -3.44 5.92
CA ILE A 181 -5.50 -2.33 6.67
C ILE A 181 -4.55 -1.72 7.70
N SER A 182 -3.65 -2.51 8.27
CA SER A 182 -2.66 -2.04 9.25
C SER A 182 -1.66 -1.06 8.63
N VAL A 183 -1.18 -1.34 7.43
CA VAL A 183 -0.24 -0.46 6.72
C VAL A 183 -0.92 0.83 6.28
N THR A 184 -2.12 0.74 5.70
CA THR A 184 -2.88 1.93 5.27
C THR A 184 -3.33 2.78 6.45
N ALA A 185 -3.67 2.16 7.59
CA ALA A 185 -3.96 2.86 8.84
C ALA A 185 -2.72 3.60 9.37
N CYS A 186 -1.54 2.97 9.33
CA CYS A 186 -0.28 3.59 9.73
C CYS A 186 0.04 4.83 8.87
N LEU A 187 -0.09 4.74 7.55
CA LEU A 187 0.13 5.88 6.63
C LEU A 187 -0.85 7.03 6.89
N ALA A 188 -2.13 6.70 7.09
CA ALA A 188 -3.15 7.69 7.41
C ALA A 188 -2.90 8.35 8.78
N LEU A 189 -2.48 7.55 9.77
CA LEU A 189 -2.12 8.04 11.10
C LEU A 189 -0.87 8.94 11.06
N MET A 190 0.15 8.59 10.27
CA MET A 190 1.33 9.45 10.08
C MET A 190 0.92 10.81 9.49
N THR A 191 0.08 10.83 8.46
CA THR A 191 -0.46 12.08 7.90
C THR A 191 -1.24 12.86 8.96
N PHE A 192 -2.10 12.21 9.73
CA PHE A 192 -2.87 12.80 10.81
C PHE A 192 -1.96 13.44 11.89
N LEU A 193 -0.91 12.74 12.29
CA LEU A 193 0.07 13.25 13.25
C LEU A 193 0.80 14.47 12.70
N VAL A 194 1.24 14.43 11.43
CA VAL A 194 1.91 15.58 10.79
C VAL A 194 0.99 16.80 10.74
N VAL A 195 -0.29 16.61 10.39
CA VAL A 195 -1.28 17.68 10.36
C VAL A 195 -1.48 18.30 11.74
N ASN A 196 -1.68 17.48 12.78
CA ASN A 196 -2.00 17.97 14.12
C ASN A 196 -0.77 18.56 14.85
N ILE A 197 0.42 17.96 14.70
CA ILE A 197 1.65 18.48 15.34
C ILE A 197 2.04 19.84 14.77
N ASN A 198 1.84 20.05 13.46
CA ASN A 198 2.19 21.29 12.78
C ASN A 198 0.99 22.25 12.66
N GLY A 199 -0.15 21.91 13.26
CA GLY A 199 -1.35 22.75 13.25
C GLY A 199 -1.12 24.08 13.93
N SER A 200 -1.53 25.18 13.26
CA SER A 200 -1.48 26.54 13.80
C SER A 200 -2.48 26.69 14.96
N LYS A 201 -2.23 27.69 15.84
CA LYS A 201 -3.21 28.03 16.90
C LYS A 201 -4.59 28.37 16.31
N HIS A 202 -4.61 28.90 15.09
CA HIS A 202 -5.82 29.25 14.38
C HIS A 202 -6.63 28.01 13.97
N TYR A 203 -5.94 26.97 13.48
CA TYR A 203 -6.54 25.68 13.13
C TYR A 203 -7.27 25.04 14.33
N PHE A 204 -6.63 25.00 15.50
CA PHE A 204 -7.28 24.48 16.71
C PHE A 204 -8.44 25.39 17.18
N LYS A 205 -8.29 26.70 17.04
CA LYS A 205 -9.36 27.63 17.38
C LYS A 205 -10.57 27.47 16.46
N ASP A 206 -10.37 27.23 15.17
CA ASP A 206 -11.47 27.03 14.23
C ASP A 206 -12.22 25.70 14.51
N ILE A 207 -11.52 24.67 15.04
CA ILE A 207 -12.15 23.39 15.45
C ILE A 207 -12.95 23.55 16.74
N PHE A 208 -12.37 24.17 17.79
CA PHE A 208 -12.97 24.21 19.13
C PHE A 208 -13.81 25.46 19.39
N ALA A 209 -13.54 26.53 18.68
CA ALA A 209 -14.23 27.82 18.84
C ALA A 209 -14.44 28.50 17.47
N PRO A 210 -15.22 27.89 16.56
CA PRO A 210 -15.53 28.49 15.26
C PRO A 210 -16.24 29.82 15.42
N LYS A 211 -16.02 30.75 14.49
CA LYS A 211 -16.65 32.08 14.49
C LYS A 211 -18.13 32.06 14.06
N ILE A 212 -18.98 31.45 14.86
CA ILE A 212 -20.41 31.25 14.61
C ILE A 212 -21.24 31.72 15.81
N PRO A 213 -22.56 31.94 15.65
CA PRO A 213 -23.43 32.25 16.76
C PRO A 213 -23.40 31.15 17.84
N VAL A 214 -23.36 31.57 19.12
CA VAL A 214 -23.20 30.65 20.28
C VAL A 214 -24.27 29.56 20.32
N LEU A 215 -25.46 29.84 19.81
CA LEU A 215 -26.56 28.86 19.74
C LEU A 215 -26.24 27.60 18.90
N LEU A 216 -25.33 27.72 17.91
CA LEU A 216 -24.91 26.60 17.02
C LEU A 216 -23.69 25.81 17.52
N TYR A 217 -23.01 26.29 18.57
CA TYR A 217 -21.83 25.58 19.14
C TYR A 217 -22.08 24.12 19.48
N PRO A 218 -23.17 23.75 20.19
CA PRO A 218 -23.35 22.36 20.62
C PRO A 218 -23.54 21.37 19.46
N ILE A 219 -23.83 21.87 18.26
CA ILE A 219 -23.99 21.04 17.05
C ILE A 219 -22.71 21.05 16.22
N ILE A 220 -22.13 22.23 15.99
CA ILE A 220 -21.01 22.37 15.02
C ILE A 220 -19.70 21.86 15.62
N VAL A 221 -19.40 22.12 16.88
CA VAL A 221 -18.15 21.67 17.49
C VAL A 221 -17.99 20.13 17.49
N PRO A 222 -19.01 19.32 17.86
CA PRO A 222 -18.90 17.86 17.71
C PRO A 222 -18.71 17.42 16.26
N ILE A 223 -19.38 18.06 15.30
CA ILE A 223 -19.24 17.71 13.87
C ILE A 223 -17.80 18.00 13.39
N GLU A 224 -17.21 19.13 13.79
CA GLU A 224 -15.85 19.51 13.43
C GLU A 224 -14.83 18.53 14.03
N ILE A 225 -15.00 18.15 15.30
CA ILE A 225 -14.16 17.14 15.96
C ILE A 225 -14.25 15.79 15.22
N ILE A 226 -15.46 15.33 14.91
CA ILE A 226 -15.68 14.10 14.13
C ILE A 226 -15.00 14.25 12.76
N GLY A 227 -15.11 15.41 12.12
CA GLY A 227 -14.47 15.72 10.84
C GLY A 227 -12.96 15.52 10.86
N VAL A 228 -12.28 15.93 11.94
CA VAL A 228 -10.83 15.74 12.11
C VAL A 228 -10.44 14.26 12.09
N PHE A 229 -11.22 13.39 12.73
CA PHE A 229 -10.98 11.93 12.74
C PHE A 229 -11.42 11.24 11.45
N THR A 230 -12.47 11.74 10.81
CA THR A 230 -12.99 11.18 9.55
C THR A 230 -11.98 11.31 8.41
N LYS A 231 -11.19 12.39 8.38
CA LYS A 231 -10.17 12.62 7.35
C LYS A 231 -9.17 11.47 7.22
N PRO A 232 -8.40 11.08 8.25
CA PRO A 232 -7.47 9.96 8.17
C PRO A 232 -8.19 8.63 7.92
N PHE A 233 -9.37 8.43 8.51
CA PHE A 233 -10.15 7.22 8.30
C PHE A 233 -10.56 7.04 6.84
N THR A 234 -11.00 8.11 6.19
CA THR A 234 -11.36 8.10 4.76
C THR A 234 -10.14 7.79 3.88
N LEU A 235 -8.96 8.38 4.19
CA LEU A 235 -7.72 8.09 3.48
C LEU A 235 -7.33 6.60 3.59
N MET A 236 -7.40 6.05 4.80
CA MET A 236 -7.14 4.65 5.08
C MET A 236 -8.05 3.72 4.27
N LEU A 237 -9.38 3.92 4.41
CA LEU A 237 -10.36 3.08 3.73
C LEU A 237 -10.26 3.16 2.21
N ARG A 238 -10.03 4.35 1.65
CA ARG A 238 -9.91 4.54 0.22
C ARG A 238 -8.76 3.75 -0.36
N LEU A 239 -7.57 3.82 0.26
CA LEU A 239 -6.39 3.10 -0.21
C LEU A 239 -6.58 1.59 -0.08
N PHE A 240 -7.04 1.13 1.08
CA PHE A 240 -7.31 -0.28 1.35
C PHE A 240 -8.36 -0.86 0.40
N ALA A 241 -9.53 -0.21 0.28
CA ALA A 241 -10.63 -0.73 -0.52
C ALA A 241 -10.29 -0.77 -2.01
N SER A 242 -9.63 0.25 -2.53
CA SER A 242 -9.22 0.32 -3.94
C SER A 242 -8.30 -0.84 -4.32
N MET A 243 -7.26 -1.11 -3.52
CA MET A 243 -6.32 -2.19 -3.79
C MET A 243 -6.94 -3.57 -3.62
N THR A 244 -7.73 -3.77 -2.56
CA THR A 244 -8.37 -5.06 -2.31
C THR A 244 -9.41 -5.39 -3.37
N SER A 245 -10.23 -4.42 -3.79
CA SER A 245 -11.26 -4.64 -4.82
C SER A 245 -10.67 -5.01 -6.17
N GLY A 246 -9.57 -4.38 -6.59
CA GLY A 246 -8.88 -4.69 -7.84
C GLY A 246 -8.45 -6.16 -7.89
N HIS A 247 -7.77 -6.64 -6.85
CA HIS A 247 -7.37 -8.04 -6.76
C HIS A 247 -8.56 -9.01 -6.78
N ILE A 248 -9.62 -8.71 -6.01
CA ILE A 248 -10.81 -9.57 -5.98
C ILE A 248 -11.46 -9.68 -7.37
N ILE A 249 -11.54 -8.57 -8.12
CA ILE A 249 -12.10 -8.56 -9.46
C ILE A 249 -11.27 -9.42 -10.43
N ILE A 250 -9.94 -9.29 -10.41
CA ILE A 250 -9.04 -10.08 -11.27
C ILE A 250 -9.18 -11.58 -10.97
N PHE A 251 -9.14 -11.96 -9.69
CA PHE A 251 -9.33 -13.37 -9.30
C PHE A 251 -10.74 -13.87 -9.66
N GLY A 252 -11.78 -13.04 -9.50
CA GLY A 252 -13.14 -13.38 -9.92
C GLY A 252 -13.26 -13.66 -11.42
N ILE A 253 -12.63 -12.83 -12.25
CA ILE A 253 -12.61 -13.03 -13.71
C ILE A 253 -11.91 -14.34 -14.09
N ILE A 254 -10.75 -14.61 -13.47
CA ILE A 254 -9.99 -15.85 -13.70
C ILE A 254 -10.81 -17.07 -13.27
N SER A 255 -11.47 -17.01 -12.11
CA SER A 255 -12.32 -18.11 -11.60
C SER A 255 -13.47 -18.44 -12.53
N ILE A 256 -14.10 -17.43 -13.14
CA ILE A 256 -15.17 -17.62 -14.14
C ILE A 256 -14.64 -18.38 -15.36
N GLY A 257 -13.41 -18.10 -15.82
CA GLY A 257 -12.77 -18.82 -16.92
C GLY A 257 -12.71 -20.33 -16.68
N PHE A 258 -12.33 -20.73 -15.48
CA PHE A 258 -12.27 -22.17 -15.13
C PHE A 258 -13.62 -22.88 -15.12
N LEU A 259 -14.72 -22.15 -14.89
CA LEU A 259 -16.07 -22.76 -14.88
C LEU A 259 -16.57 -23.16 -16.27
N PHE A 260 -16.21 -22.42 -17.30
CA PHE A 260 -16.75 -22.65 -18.65
C PHE A 260 -15.99 -23.68 -19.48
N ASN A 261 -14.75 -23.99 -19.14
CA ASN A 261 -13.88 -25.02 -19.76
C ASN A 261 -13.98 -25.05 -21.32
N SER A 262 -13.97 -23.86 -21.91
CA SER A 262 -14.15 -23.64 -23.37
C SER A 262 -13.07 -22.70 -23.88
N LEU A 263 -12.46 -23.04 -25.02
CA LEU A 263 -11.39 -22.23 -25.63
C LEU A 263 -11.83 -20.76 -25.91
N LEU A 264 -13.10 -20.56 -26.25
CA LEU A 264 -13.66 -19.21 -26.46
C LEU A 264 -13.78 -18.44 -25.16
N ALA A 265 -14.20 -19.10 -24.08
CA ALA A 265 -14.29 -18.49 -22.76
C ALA A 265 -12.89 -18.12 -22.23
N ASP A 266 -11.90 -19.01 -22.40
CA ASP A 266 -10.51 -18.74 -21.97
C ASP A 266 -9.92 -17.54 -22.71
N SER A 267 -10.16 -17.42 -24.03
CA SER A 267 -9.70 -16.27 -24.81
C SER A 267 -10.35 -14.96 -24.33
N PHE A 268 -11.63 -14.98 -24.02
CA PHE A 268 -12.35 -13.82 -23.50
C PHE A 268 -11.84 -13.40 -22.11
N VAL A 269 -11.62 -14.36 -21.21
CA VAL A 269 -11.06 -14.12 -19.87
C VAL A 269 -9.67 -13.49 -19.95
N VAL A 270 -8.80 -13.97 -20.84
CA VAL A 270 -7.45 -13.40 -21.01
C VAL A 270 -7.52 -11.93 -21.45
N ILE A 271 -8.39 -11.61 -22.42
CA ILE A 271 -8.56 -10.23 -22.88
C ILE A 271 -9.12 -9.35 -21.76
N LEU A 272 -10.13 -9.83 -21.05
CA LEU A 272 -10.77 -9.07 -19.97
C LEU A 272 -9.79 -8.83 -18.81
N THR A 273 -9.01 -9.86 -18.45
CA THR A 273 -7.96 -9.73 -17.41
C THR A 273 -6.87 -8.73 -17.83
N ALA A 274 -6.47 -8.74 -19.10
CA ALA A 274 -5.49 -7.76 -19.60
C ALA A 274 -6.02 -6.32 -19.52
N VAL A 275 -7.29 -6.10 -19.88
CA VAL A 275 -7.93 -4.79 -19.73
C VAL A 275 -7.99 -4.37 -18.26
N MET A 276 -8.37 -5.28 -17.36
CA MET A 276 -8.42 -5.00 -15.93
C MET A 276 -7.04 -4.66 -15.35
N LEU A 277 -5.97 -5.35 -15.76
CA LEU A 277 -4.61 -5.01 -15.34
C LEU A 277 -4.19 -3.59 -15.75
N VAL A 278 -4.55 -3.17 -16.96
CA VAL A 278 -4.28 -1.79 -17.43
C VAL A 278 -5.06 -0.78 -16.59
N LEU A 279 -6.33 -1.05 -16.29
CA LEU A 279 -7.15 -0.19 -15.44
C LEU A 279 -6.56 -0.13 -14.02
N GLU A 280 -6.16 -1.24 -13.45
CA GLU A 280 -5.58 -1.32 -12.11
C GLU A 280 -4.25 -0.58 -12.01
N PHE A 281 -3.43 -0.64 -13.07
CA PHE A 281 -2.22 0.17 -13.20
C PHE A 281 -2.53 1.68 -13.13
N MET A 282 -3.53 2.14 -13.87
CA MET A 282 -3.96 3.54 -13.85
C MET A 282 -4.52 3.95 -12.49
N VAL A 283 -5.35 3.08 -11.88
CA VAL A 283 -5.93 3.30 -10.56
C VAL A 283 -4.85 3.35 -9.48
N SER A 284 -3.81 2.53 -9.56
CA SER A 284 -2.68 2.51 -8.64
C SER A 284 -1.97 3.87 -8.55
N PHE A 285 -1.71 4.49 -9.71
CA PHE A 285 -1.13 5.84 -9.77
C PHE A 285 -2.10 6.88 -9.22
N LEU A 286 -3.34 6.87 -9.69
CA LEU A 286 -4.38 7.81 -9.28
C LEU A 286 -4.62 7.77 -7.77
N GLN A 287 -4.60 6.58 -7.18
CA GLN A 287 -4.79 6.40 -5.75
C GLN A 287 -3.66 6.99 -4.92
N ALA A 288 -2.40 6.81 -5.35
CA ALA A 288 -1.25 7.44 -4.71
C ALA A 288 -1.33 8.97 -4.81
N TYR A 289 -1.75 9.49 -5.98
CA TYR A 289 -1.92 10.93 -6.20
C TYR A 289 -3.05 11.52 -5.35
N ILE A 290 -4.19 10.84 -5.25
CA ILE A 290 -5.31 11.29 -4.42
C ILE A 290 -4.92 11.33 -2.94
N PHE A 291 -4.23 10.29 -2.45
CA PHE A 291 -3.77 10.25 -1.07
C PHE A 291 -2.81 11.42 -0.77
N PHE A 292 -1.85 11.65 -1.65
CA PHE A 292 -0.92 12.76 -1.60
C PHE A 292 -1.64 14.12 -1.60
N LEU A 293 -2.58 14.34 -2.54
CA LEU A 293 -3.30 15.59 -2.68
C LEU A 293 -4.12 15.93 -1.44
N PHE A 294 -4.87 14.97 -0.90
CA PHE A 294 -5.63 15.20 0.34
C PHE A 294 -4.70 15.46 1.52
N SER A 295 -3.57 14.76 1.62
CA SER A 295 -2.57 15.02 2.66
C SER A 295 -2.01 16.45 2.54
N ALA A 296 -1.71 16.92 1.33
CA ALA A 296 -1.24 18.28 1.08
C ALA A 296 -2.31 19.34 1.45
N VAL A 297 -3.57 19.09 1.08
CA VAL A 297 -4.69 19.98 1.43
C VAL A 297 -4.90 20.05 2.94
N TYR A 298 -4.84 18.91 3.66
CA TYR A 298 -5.02 18.88 5.11
C TYR A 298 -3.87 19.56 5.85
N ILE A 299 -2.63 19.36 5.42
CA ILE A 299 -1.47 20.08 5.96
C ILE A 299 -1.59 21.57 5.66
N GLY A 300 -1.96 21.94 4.44
CA GLY A 300 -2.15 23.33 4.04
C GLY A 300 -3.22 24.04 4.86
N ALA A 301 -4.36 23.38 5.10
CA ALA A 301 -5.42 23.92 5.95
C ALA A 301 -4.97 24.10 7.42
N ALA A 302 -4.10 23.20 7.92
CA ALA A 302 -3.61 23.27 9.29
C ALA A 302 -2.52 24.32 9.50
N VAL A 303 -1.67 24.55 8.48
CA VAL A 303 -0.46 25.39 8.58
C VAL A 303 -0.71 26.84 8.14
N LYS A 304 -1.73 27.09 7.30
CA LYS A 304 -2.08 28.46 6.87
C LYS A 304 -2.46 29.31 8.08
N GLU A 305 -1.68 30.36 8.32
CA GLU A 305 -2.07 31.47 9.17
C GLU A 305 -3.01 32.35 8.32
N LYS A 306 -4.25 32.55 8.76
CA LYS A 306 -5.09 33.61 8.18
C LYS A 306 -4.49 34.93 8.61
N GLU A 307 -4.08 35.75 7.62
CA GLU A 307 -3.84 37.18 7.78
C GLU A 307 -5.04 37.91 8.39
#